data_21fb6f97492f90e0bf6fc5ad4801d61e
#
_entry.id   21fb6f97492f90e0bf6fc5ad4801d61e
#
_cell.length_a   1.000
_cell.length_b   1.000
_cell.length_c   1.000
_cell.angle_alpha   90.00
_cell.angle_beta   90.00
_cell.angle_gamma   90.00
#
_symmetry.space_group_name_H-M   'P 1'
#
loop_
_entity.id
_entity.type
_entity.pdbx_description
1 polymer ?
#
loop_
_entity_poly.entity_id
_entity_poly.type
_entity_poly.pdbx_seq_one_letter_code
_entity_poly.pdbx_strand_id
1 'polypeptide(L)'
;ARHSWAPGPRLRTLAEAILSAAPRAEACHKLYLESRVLELLAETFSTLTGGPGGKPVEDEASPRDVRRMRMIDDRLALAERTPLSLDDLAQAVQLSRSTLQRLFKTFHGVSAFEYLRRRNLELARAALNGRGLSVKEAAYLAGYSSAANFSTAYRRHFGESPSQTGR
;
A
#
# COMPACT_ATOMS: atom_id res chain seq x y z
N ALA A 1 -27.50 -28.74 12.79
CA ALA A 1 -27.55 -27.36 13.28
C ALA A 1 -27.99 -26.46 12.13
N ARG A 2 -29.15 -25.78 12.27
CA ARG A 2 -29.65 -24.80 11.30
C ARG A 2 -28.85 -23.52 11.52
N HIS A 3 -27.96 -23.16 10.60
CA HIS A 3 -27.36 -21.84 10.59
C HIS A 3 -28.45 -20.81 10.20
N SER A 4 -28.89 -20.01 11.16
CA SER A 4 -29.75 -18.86 10.94
C SER A 4 -28.86 -17.71 10.46
N TRP A 5 -28.81 -17.49 9.14
CA TRP A 5 -28.19 -16.31 8.56
C TRP A 5 -29.16 -15.13 8.61
N ALA A 6 -28.71 -14.02 9.20
CA ALA A 6 -29.47 -12.76 9.21
C ALA A 6 -28.73 -11.73 8.35
N PRO A 7 -29.40 -11.08 7.39
CA PRO A 7 -28.78 -10.05 6.56
C PRO A 7 -28.32 -8.86 7.40
N GLY A 8 -27.08 -8.42 7.19
CA GLY A 8 -26.51 -7.24 7.86
C GLY A 8 -27.29 -5.95 7.52
N PRO A 9 -27.11 -4.86 8.27
CA PRO A 9 -27.86 -3.61 8.08
C PRO A 9 -27.69 -3.05 6.67
N ARG A 10 -26.53 -3.15 6.07
CA ARG A 10 -26.23 -2.67 4.72
C ARG A 10 -26.97 -3.46 3.64
N LEU A 11 -27.07 -4.78 3.76
CA LEU A 11 -27.85 -5.61 2.86
C LEU A 11 -29.37 -5.28 2.93
N ARG A 12 -29.88 -4.98 4.13
CA ARG A 12 -31.28 -4.54 4.30
C ARG A 12 -31.53 -3.21 3.60
N THR A 13 -30.65 -2.22 3.82
CA THR A 13 -30.77 -0.90 3.17
C THR A 13 -30.73 -1.00 1.66
N LEU A 14 -29.86 -1.84 1.09
CA LEU A 14 -29.80 -2.07 -0.37
C LEU A 14 -31.06 -2.75 -0.90
N ALA A 15 -31.57 -3.77 -0.21
CA ALA A 15 -32.81 -4.45 -0.56
C ALA A 15 -34.01 -3.49 -0.49
N GLU A 16 -34.11 -2.68 0.55
CA GLU A 16 -35.16 -1.66 0.70
C GLU A 16 -35.08 -0.61 -0.43
N ALA A 17 -33.89 -0.17 -0.83
CA ALA A 17 -33.69 0.76 -1.91
C ALA A 17 -34.14 0.21 -3.29
N ILE A 18 -33.99 -1.11 -3.50
CA ILE A 18 -34.51 -1.80 -4.70
C ILE A 18 -36.03 -1.88 -4.67
N LEU A 19 -36.60 -2.28 -3.54
CA LEU A 19 -38.04 -2.47 -3.36
C LEU A 19 -38.82 -1.15 -3.35
N SER A 20 -38.22 -0.06 -2.88
CA SER A 20 -38.83 1.27 -2.78
C SER A 20 -38.48 2.18 -3.96
N ALA A 21 -37.82 1.66 -5.00
CA ALA A 21 -37.39 2.46 -6.14
C ALA A 21 -38.58 3.09 -6.86
N ALA A 22 -38.69 4.42 -6.79
CA ALA A 22 -39.70 5.17 -7.50
C ALA A 22 -39.53 5.00 -9.03
N PRO A 23 -40.63 4.95 -9.79
CA PRO A 23 -40.59 4.84 -11.27
C PRO A 23 -39.80 6.04 -11.84
N ARG A 24 -38.84 5.71 -12.71
CA ARG A 24 -38.03 6.66 -13.49
C ARG A 24 -38.24 6.38 -14.97
N ALA A 25 -37.69 7.22 -15.86
CA ALA A 25 -37.68 6.89 -17.30
C ALA A 25 -37.10 5.47 -17.49
N GLU A 26 -37.73 4.68 -18.34
CA GLU A 26 -37.56 3.21 -18.41
C GLU A 26 -36.09 2.77 -18.48
N ALA A 27 -35.26 3.40 -19.33
CA ALA A 27 -33.85 3.11 -19.46
C ALA A 27 -33.06 3.46 -18.19
N CYS A 28 -33.36 4.59 -17.55
CA CYS A 28 -32.70 5.02 -16.31
C CYS A 28 -33.12 4.15 -15.12
N HIS A 29 -34.38 3.68 -15.11
CA HIS A 29 -34.88 2.79 -14.07
C HIS A 29 -34.19 1.43 -14.12
N LYS A 30 -34.05 0.88 -15.33
CA LYS A 30 -33.34 -0.39 -15.57
C LYS A 30 -31.87 -0.30 -15.11
N LEU A 31 -31.12 0.70 -15.56
CA LEU A 31 -29.74 0.92 -15.14
C LEU A 31 -29.60 1.11 -13.63
N TYR A 32 -30.52 1.83 -13.01
CA TYR A 32 -30.52 2.00 -11.56
C TYR A 32 -30.71 0.66 -10.83
N LEU A 33 -31.70 -0.15 -11.25
CA LEU A 33 -31.94 -1.46 -10.65
C LEU A 33 -30.76 -2.41 -10.87
N GLU A 34 -30.20 -2.46 -12.09
CA GLU A 34 -29.01 -3.28 -12.39
C GLU A 34 -27.83 -2.89 -11.48
N SER A 35 -27.57 -1.60 -11.29
CA SER A 35 -26.49 -1.15 -10.39
C SER A 35 -26.72 -1.56 -8.93
N ARG A 36 -27.96 -1.49 -8.44
CA ARG A 36 -28.32 -1.90 -7.07
C ARG A 36 -28.24 -3.42 -6.87
N VAL A 37 -28.65 -4.20 -7.88
CA VAL A 37 -28.52 -5.66 -7.84
C VAL A 37 -27.06 -6.09 -7.83
N LEU A 38 -26.19 -5.46 -8.64
CA LEU A 38 -24.75 -5.73 -8.62
C LEU A 38 -24.13 -5.39 -7.26
N GLU A 39 -24.53 -4.28 -6.65
CA GLU A 39 -24.07 -3.89 -5.31
C GLU A 39 -24.55 -4.87 -4.22
N LEU A 40 -25.79 -5.34 -4.32
CA LEU A 40 -26.34 -6.36 -3.42
C LEU A 40 -25.59 -7.69 -3.57
N LEU A 41 -25.30 -8.13 -4.80
CA LEU A 41 -24.53 -9.34 -5.06
C LEU A 41 -23.12 -9.23 -4.49
N ALA A 42 -22.43 -8.10 -4.71
CA ALA A 42 -21.09 -7.86 -4.17
C ALA A 42 -21.07 -7.92 -2.63
N GLU A 43 -22.05 -7.28 -1.98
CA GLU A 43 -22.18 -7.30 -0.51
C GLU A 43 -22.52 -8.70 0.02
N THR A 44 -23.38 -9.45 -0.71
CA THR A 44 -23.74 -10.82 -0.36
C THR A 44 -22.52 -11.75 -0.47
N PHE A 45 -21.73 -11.63 -1.55
CA PHE A 45 -20.50 -12.38 -1.71
C PHE A 45 -19.50 -12.04 -0.61
N SER A 46 -19.35 -10.77 -0.26
CA SER A 46 -18.49 -10.31 0.82
C SER A 46 -18.89 -10.92 2.17
N THR A 47 -20.21 -11.00 2.45
CA THR A 47 -20.71 -11.60 3.71
C THR A 47 -20.61 -13.12 3.73
N LEU A 48 -20.73 -13.80 2.59
CA LEU A 48 -20.62 -15.25 2.49
C LEU A 48 -19.15 -15.73 2.55
N THR A 49 -18.24 -14.95 2.01
CA THR A 49 -16.80 -15.26 2.01
C THR A 49 -16.07 -14.78 3.28
N GLY A 50 -16.63 -13.79 3.99
CA GLY A 50 -16.00 -13.16 5.15
C GLY A 50 -16.60 -13.50 6.52
N GLY A 51 -17.75 -14.19 6.61
CA GLY A 51 -18.44 -14.49 7.88
C GLY A 51 -19.10 -13.27 8.55
N PRO A 52 -20.06 -13.45 9.48
CA PRO A 52 -20.74 -12.36 10.20
C PRO A 52 -19.77 -11.71 11.18
N GLY A 53 -19.32 -10.52 10.89
CA GLY A 53 -18.37 -9.75 11.71
C GLY A 53 -16.96 -9.72 11.14
N GLY A 54 -16.79 -10.17 9.91
CA GLY A 54 -15.53 -9.98 9.23
C GLY A 54 -15.18 -8.49 9.21
N LYS A 55 -14.13 -8.08 9.95
CA LYS A 55 -13.37 -6.90 9.58
C LYS A 55 -13.25 -6.94 8.05
N PRO A 56 -13.38 -5.83 7.33
CA PRO A 56 -13.09 -5.84 5.90
C PRO A 56 -11.79 -6.61 5.76
N VAL A 57 -11.78 -7.63 4.89
CA VAL A 57 -10.55 -8.36 4.55
C VAL A 57 -9.59 -7.28 4.15
N GLU A 58 -8.61 -7.00 5.02
CA GLU A 58 -7.65 -5.88 4.87
C GLU A 58 -6.73 -6.08 3.67
N ASP A 59 -6.98 -7.14 2.85
CA ASP A 59 -6.09 -7.58 1.79
C ASP A 59 -6.59 -7.32 0.36
N GLU A 60 -7.84 -6.91 0.14
CA GLU A 60 -8.24 -6.46 -1.21
C GLU A 60 -8.05 -4.94 -1.32
N ALA A 61 -7.02 -4.57 -2.04
CA ALA A 61 -6.70 -3.18 -2.32
C ALA A 61 -7.86 -2.49 -3.05
N SER A 62 -8.48 -1.50 -2.41
CA SER A 62 -9.56 -0.73 -3.04
C SER A 62 -9.05 -0.03 -4.33
N PRO A 63 -9.93 0.28 -5.32
CA PRO A 63 -9.51 1.04 -6.50
C PRO A 63 -8.85 2.40 -6.16
N ARG A 64 -9.18 2.97 -5.00
CA ARG A 64 -8.55 4.16 -4.45
C ARG A 64 -7.13 3.85 -3.97
N ASP A 65 -6.91 2.71 -3.34
CA ASP A 65 -5.60 2.31 -2.84
C ASP A 65 -4.65 1.93 -3.99
N VAL A 66 -5.16 1.28 -5.04
CA VAL A 66 -4.41 1.03 -6.28
C VAL A 66 -3.93 2.34 -6.91
N ARG A 67 -4.82 3.36 -7.01
CA ARG A 67 -4.41 4.68 -7.54
C ARG A 67 -3.37 5.36 -6.66
N ARG A 68 -3.53 5.29 -5.33
CA ARG A 68 -2.55 5.84 -4.38
C ARG A 68 -1.21 5.14 -4.49
N MET A 69 -1.21 3.81 -4.63
CA MET A 69 0.03 3.05 -4.78
C MET A 69 0.75 3.43 -6.08
N ARG A 70 0.04 3.59 -7.19
CA ARG A 70 0.64 4.11 -8.44
C ARG A 70 1.29 5.47 -8.26
N MET A 71 0.64 6.42 -7.58
CA MET A 71 1.24 7.73 -7.27
C MET A 71 2.53 7.58 -6.44
N ILE A 72 2.56 6.63 -5.51
CA ILE A 72 3.76 6.33 -4.72
C ILE A 72 4.85 5.77 -5.62
N ASP A 73 4.54 4.80 -6.48
CA ASP A 73 5.49 4.18 -7.42
C ASP A 73 6.06 5.21 -8.39
N ASP A 74 5.24 6.08 -8.95
CA ASP A 74 5.66 7.19 -9.81
C ASP A 74 6.63 8.12 -9.06
N ARG A 75 6.35 8.45 -7.80
CA ARG A 75 7.22 9.29 -6.98
C ARG A 75 8.55 8.61 -6.65
N LEU A 76 8.53 7.30 -6.38
CA LEU A 76 9.73 6.50 -6.16
C LEU A 76 10.59 6.40 -7.42
N ALA A 77 9.97 6.27 -8.58
CA ALA A 77 10.66 6.24 -9.88
C ALA A 77 11.34 7.59 -10.19
N LEU A 78 10.66 8.72 -9.96
CA LEU A 78 11.24 10.05 -10.11
C LEU A 78 12.44 10.30 -9.19
N ALA A 79 12.47 9.65 -8.03
CA ALA A 79 13.55 9.75 -7.06
C ALA A 79 14.56 8.59 -7.17
N GLU A 80 14.71 7.97 -8.33
CA GLU A 80 15.51 6.74 -8.54
C GLU A 80 16.92 6.81 -7.96
N ARG A 81 17.55 7.99 -8.00
CA ARG A 81 18.92 8.24 -7.50
C ARG A 81 19.00 9.07 -6.23
N THR A 82 17.85 9.35 -5.61
CA THR A 82 17.76 10.19 -4.43
C THR A 82 17.20 9.37 -3.26
N PRO A 83 17.86 9.35 -2.11
CA PRO A 83 17.31 8.72 -0.92
C PRO A 83 16.03 9.45 -0.48
N LEU A 84 15.06 8.68 -0.01
CA LEU A 84 13.82 9.21 0.49
C LEU A 84 13.59 8.74 1.92
N SER A 85 13.20 9.67 2.78
CA SER A 85 12.63 9.33 4.08
C SER A 85 11.13 9.04 3.96
N LEU A 86 10.56 8.44 5.00
CA LEU A 86 9.11 8.22 5.06
C LEU A 86 8.34 9.56 5.03
N ASP A 87 8.91 10.60 5.63
CA ASP A 87 8.30 11.93 5.68
C ASP A 87 8.31 12.62 4.34
N ASP A 88 9.45 12.58 3.64
CA ASP A 88 9.57 13.13 2.29
C ASP A 88 8.56 12.48 1.34
N LEU A 89 8.41 11.14 1.43
CA LEU A 89 7.44 10.43 0.62
C LEU A 89 6.00 10.79 1.00
N ALA A 90 5.69 10.83 2.29
CA ALA A 90 4.36 11.20 2.80
C ALA A 90 3.93 12.59 2.31
N GLN A 91 4.85 13.56 2.41
CA GLN A 91 4.64 14.92 1.95
C GLN A 91 4.47 14.98 0.42
N ALA A 92 5.33 14.31 -0.34
CA ALA A 92 5.31 14.33 -1.79
C ALA A 92 4.03 13.75 -2.40
N VAL A 93 3.44 12.71 -1.75
CA VAL A 93 2.18 12.08 -2.21
C VAL A 93 0.96 12.53 -1.42
N GLN A 94 1.10 13.50 -0.51
CA GLN A 94 0.04 14.05 0.33
C GLN A 94 -0.78 12.98 1.09
N LEU A 95 -0.08 11.97 1.62
CA LEU A 95 -0.66 10.91 2.42
C LEU A 95 -0.08 10.92 3.85
N SER A 96 -0.87 10.47 4.82
CA SER A 96 -0.37 10.27 6.18
C SER A 96 0.61 9.09 6.24
N ARG A 97 1.54 9.11 7.22
CA ARG A 97 2.45 7.98 7.49
C ARG A 97 1.69 6.67 7.70
N SER A 98 0.56 6.69 8.41
CA SER A 98 -0.27 5.51 8.66
C SER A 98 -0.87 4.95 7.37
N THR A 99 -1.32 5.82 6.46
CA THR A 99 -1.81 5.40 5.14
C THR A 99 -0.69 4.75 4.32
N LEU A 100 0.52 5.35 4.31
CA LEU A 100 1.67 4.75 3.64
C LEU A 100 2.02 3.37 4.21
N GLN A 101 2.10 3.25 5.55
CA GLN A 101 2.39 1.97 6.20
C GLN A 101 1.38 0.88 5.81
N ARG A 102 0.10 1.21 5.79
CA ARG A 102 -0.95 0.29 5.37
C ARG A 102 -0.80 -0.11 3.90
N LEU A 103 -0.62 0.87 2.99
CA LEU A 103 -0.47 0.60 1.55
C LEU A 103 0.75 -0.29 1.28
N PHE A 104 1.92 0.04 1.83
CA PHE A 104 3.11 -0.80 1.65
C PHE A 104 2.92 -2.20 2.22
N LYS A 105 2.25 -2.35 3.35
CA LYS A 105 1.94 -3.66 3.92
C LYS A 105 1.03 -4.47 3.00
N THR A 106 -0.03 -3.82 2.46
CA THR A 106 -0.99 -4.46 1.55
C THR A 106 -0.35 -4.86 0.21
N PHE A 107 0.44 -3.96 -0.42
CA PHE A 107 0.94 -4.19 -1.78
C PHE A 107 2.31 -4.87 -1.83
N HIS A 108 3.18 -4.65 -0.84
CA HIS A 108 4.56 -5.17 -0.80
C HIS A 108 4.82 -6.16 0.34
N GLY A 109 3.86 -6.38 1.24
CA GLY A 109 4.02 -7.29 2.38
C GLY A 109 4.97 -6.80 3.48
N VAL A 110 5.63 -5.64 3.29
CA VAL A 110 6.58 -5.04 4.24
C VAL A 110 6.14 -3.64 4.66
N SER A 111 6.72 -3.09 5.73
CA SER A 111 6.44 -1.71 6.13
C SER A 111 7.06 -0.72 5.14
N ALA A 112 6.44 0.48 5.01
CA ALA A 112 7.00 1.56 4.19
C ALA A 112 8.42 1.94 4.62
N PHE A 113 8.68 1.95 5.94
CA PHE A 113 10.01 2.21 6.49
C PHE A 113 11.04 1.14 6.03
N GLU A 114 10.68 -0.12 6.09
CA GLU A 114 11.58 -1.21 5.67
C GLU A 114 11.83 -1.17 4.16
N TYR A 115 10.81 -0.91 3.36
CA TYR A 115 10.94 -0.76 1.91
C TYR A 115 11.91 0.38 1.55
N LEU A 116 11.69 1.58 2.08
CA LEU A 116 12.56 2.74 1.84
C LEU A 116 13.99 2.51 2.35
N ARG A 117 14.14 1.86 3.50
CA ARG A 117 15.45 1.50 4.04
C ARG A 117 16.22 0.59 3.09
N ARG A 118 15.59 -0.47 2.56
CA ARG A 118 16.21 -1.38 1.58
C ARG A 118 16.62 -0.60 0.32
N ARG A 119 15.72 0.21 -0.21
CA ARG A 119 15.96 1.05 -1.37
C ARG A 119 17.15 2.01 -1.16
N ASN A 120 17.21 2.69 -0.02
CA ASN A 120 18.32 3.60 0.27
C ASN A 120 19.65 2.86 0.44
N LEU A 121 19.67 1.64 0.97
CA LEU A 121 20.86 0.79 1.00
C LEU A 121 21.34 0.39 -0.40
N GLU A 122 20.41 0.07 -1.33
CA GLU A 122 20.75 -0.21 -2.73
C GLU A 122 21.36 1.01 -3.43
N LEU A 123 20.81 2.20 -3.19
CA LEU A 123 21.37 3.46 -3.69
C LEU A 123 22.80 3.69 -3.17
N ALA A 124 23.04 3.46 -1.88
CA ALA A 124 24.37 3.57 -1.28
C ALA A 124 25.35 2.54 -1.88
N ARG A 125 24.90 1.31 -2.14
CA ARG A 125 25.71 0.27 -2.80
C ARG A 125 26.10 0.68 -4.21
N ALA A 126 25.15 1.18 -4.98
CA ALA A 126 25.43 1.69 -6.34
C ALA A 126 26.43 2.87 -6.31
N ALA A 127 26.34 3.74 -5.31
CA ALA A 127 27.24 4.87 -5.14
C ALA A 127 28.64 4.46 -4.71
N LEU A 128 28.80 3.44 -3.85
CA LEU A 128 30.09 2.85 -3.49
C LEU A 128 30.77 2.24 -4.72
N ASN A 129 30.05 1.48 -5.54
CA ASN A 129 30.59 0.81 -6.74
C ASN A 129 30.92 1.75 -7.87
N GLY A 130 30.07 2.75 -8.13
CA GLY A 130 30.15 3.54 -9.36
C GLY A 130 30.72 4.95 -9.18
N ARG A 131 30.65 5.51 -7.97
CA ARG A 131 31.03 6.91 -7.69
C ARG A 131 32.28 7.04 -6.81
N GLY A 132 32.82 5.95 -6.32
CA GLY A 132 33.99 5.97 -5.45
C GLY A 132 33.74 6.68 -4.10
N LEU A 133 32.48 6.72 -3.64
CA LEU A 133 32.13 7.36 -2.38
C LEU A 133 32.77 6.60 -1.20
N SER A 134 33.23 7.33 -0.20
CA SER A 134 33.62 6.74 1.07
C SER A 134 32.44 6.12 1.81
N VAL A 135 32.70 5.17 2.69
CA VAL A 135 31.67 4.54 3.53
C VAL A 135 30.88 5.58 4.34
N LYS A 136 31.54 6.66 4.77
CA LYS A 136 30.90 7.76 5.51
C LYS A 136 29.89 8.52 4.62
N GLU A 137 30.28 8.85 3.40
CA GLU A 137 29.41 9.53 2.43
C GLU A 137 28.23 8.65 2.01
N ALA A 138 28.47 7.35 1.77
CA ALA A 138 27.43 6.39 1.47
C ALA A 138 26.43 6.21 2.64
N ALA A 139 26.92 6.28 3.90
CA ALA A 139 26.06 6.25 5.08
C ALA A 139 25.13 7.46 5.12
N TYR A 140 25.65 8.66 4.90
CA TYR A 140 24.83 9.88 4.83
C TYR A 140 23.83 9.83 3.66
N LEU A 141 24.27 9.36 2.50
CA LEU A 141 23.40 9.18 1.33
C LEU A 141 22.24 8.22 1.66
N ALA A 142 22.48 7.16 2.41
CA ALA A 142 21.42 6.21 2.83
C ALA A 142 20.56 6.72 4.00
N GLY A 143 20.80 7.94 4.50
CA GLY A 143 20.04 8.54 5.60
C GLY A 143 20.47 8.09 7.01
N TYR A 144 21.68 7.55 7.16
CA TYR A 144 22.23 7.17 8.47
C TYR A 144 23.07 8.31 9.06
N SER A 145 22.85 8.59 10.34
CA SER A 145 23.64 9.56 11.10
C SER A 145 25.03 9.05 11.47
N SER A 146 25.29 7.74 11.33
CA SER A 146 26.53 7.09 11.73
C SER A 146 26.95 6.00 10.75
N ALA A 147 28.23 6.01 10.34
CA ALA A 147 28.81 4.98 9.48
C ALA A 147 28.79 3.58 10.14
N ALA A 148 28.84 3.49 11.47
CA ALA A 148 28.76 2.23 12.21
C ALA A 148 27.37 1.58 12.07
N ASN A 149 26.31 2.36 12.28
CA ASN A 149 24.92 1.89 12.12
C ASN A 149 24.63 1.51 10.67
N PHE A 150 25.13 2.30 9.73
CA PHE A 150 25.05 1.97 8.30
C PHE A 150 25.75 0.64 7.99
N SER A 151 26.99 0.47 8.43
CA SER A 151 27.77 -0.74 8.15
C SER A 151 27.10 -2.00 8.72
N THR A 152 26.50 -1.90 9.90
CA THR A 152 25.72 -2.99 10.51
C THR A 152 24.46 -3.31 9.67
N ALA A 153 23.72 -2.30 9.26
CA ALA A 153 22.53 -2.46 8.43
C ALA A 153 22.88 -3.00 7.03
N TYR A 154 23.95 -2.50 6.45
CA TYR A 154 24.47 -2.90 5.15
C TYR A 154 24.85 -4.38 5.14
N ARG A 155 25.69 -4.80 6.13
CA ARG A 155 26.08 -6.22 6.27
C ARG A 155 24.89 -7.14 6.46
N ARG A 156 23.91 -6.71 7.26
CA ARG A 156 22.68 -7.49 7.49
C ARG A 156 21.87 -7.66 6.19
N HIS A 157 21.91 -6.68 5.29
CA HIS A 157 21.13 -6.68 4.06
C HIS A 157 21.84 -7.39 2.91
N PHE A 158 23.15 -7.15 2.72
CA PHE A 158 23.94 -7.66 1.60
C PHE A 158 24.85 -8.84 1.94
N GLY A 159 25.04 -9.17 3.21
CA GLY A 159 25.97 -10.22 3.64
C GLY A 159 27.45 -9.81 3.68
N GLU A 160 27.80 -8.64 3.13
CA GLU A 160 29.16 -8.12 3.03
C GLU A 160 29.28 -6.72 3.67
N SER A 161 30.50 -6.28 4.00
CA SER A 161 30.70 -4.92 4.53
C SER A 161 30.78 -3.86 3.42
N PRO A 162 30.37 -2.59 3.68
CA PRO A 162 30.45 -1.52 2.68
C PRO A 162 31.87 -1.28 2.16
N SER A 163 32.89 -1.52 2.98
CA SER A 163 34.31 -1.38 2.60
C SER A 163 34.83 -2.47 1.65
N GLN A 164 34.09 -3.56 1.49
CA GLN A 164 34.39 -4.64 0.54
C GLN A 164 33.75 -4.39 -0.82
N THR A 165 32.63 -3.68 -0.83
CA THR A 165 31.85 -3.39 -2.04
C THR A 165 32.53 -2.39 -2.98
N GLY A 166 33.36 -1.46 -2.49
CA GLY A 166 34.01 -0.40 -3.27
C GLY A 166 35.46 -0.71 -3.71
N ARG A 167 35.82 -2.00 -3.78
CA ARG A 167 37.15 -2.44 -4.25
C ARG A 167 37.10 -3.02 -5.63
#